data_ec5a22b68aa4ea7ff726c4a0bf718a96
#
_entry.id   ec5a22b68aa4ea7ff726c4a0bf718a96
#
_cell.length_a   1.000
_cell.length_b   1.000
_cell.length_c   1.000
_cell.angle_alpha   90.00
_cell.angle_beta   90.00
_cell.angle_gamma   90.00
#
_symmetry.space_group_name_H-M   'P 1'
#
loop_
_entity.id
_entity.type
_entity.pdbx_description
1 polymer ?
#
loop_
_entity_poly.entity_id
_entity_poly.type
_entity_poly.pdbx_seq_one_letter_code
_entity_poly.pdbx_strand_id
1 'polypeptide(L)'
;MATYVSAFTMIMKTCKGRDKICSVIQYIADFYYNCNKYSEIAEVLAEFREGRNTGAEVAHKIRGTMKNTRKIFKFLKWIDQLASIIKNIESKKPLYLKIINILEHLMAFFSNFFDNIIWAINTDIISIWYSSKLKIFKAQKYRLSLGKIIFKMLGNNYKHQSRIKCMKEILNELKQFKEEQICSSDRTYELCKDYLKHREEIRI
;
A
#
# COMPACT_ATOMS: atom_id res chain seq x y z
N MET A 1 7.92 -18.35 23.08
CA MET A 1 8.46 -18.79 21.78
C MET A 1 7.35 -19.22 20.80
N ALA A 2 6.40 -20.06 21.21
CA ALA A 2 5.27 -20.49 20.34
C ALA A 2 4.45 -19.34 19.74
N THR A 3 4.23 -18.26 20.46
CA THR A 3 3.45 -17.09 20.00
C THR A 3 4.12 -16.36 18.84
N TYR A 4 5.45 -16.20 18.85
CA TYR A 4 6.20 -15.55 17.76
C TYR A 4 6.23 -16.40 16.49
N VAL A 5 6.37 -17.73 16.64
CA VAL A 5 6.33 -18.67 15.49
C VAL A 5 4.95 -18.65 14.84
N SER A 6 3.88 -18.62 15.64
CA SER A 6 2.50 -18.52 15.17
C SER A 6 2.27 -17.20 14.41
N ALA A 7 2.71 -16.05 14.97
CA ALA A 7 2.60 -14.75 14.33
C ALA A 7 3.39 -14.70 13.01
N PHE A 8 4.62 -15.21 12.98
CA PHE A 8 5.43 -15.29 11.77
C PHE A 8 4.76 -16.15 10.69
N THR A 9 4.22 -17.31 11.08
CA THR A 9 3.50 -18.20 10.15
C THR A 9 2.26 -17.51 9.58
N MET A 10 1.54 -16.73 10.38
CA MET A 10 0.38 -15.96 9.93
C MET A 10 0.77 -14.87 8.92
N ILE A 11 1.87 -14.15 9.16
CA ILE A 11 2.44 -13.18 8.22
C ILE A 11 2.83 -13.85 6.91
N MET A 12 3.51 -15.00 6.98
CA MET A 12 3.96 -15.75 5.79
C MET A 12 2.81 -16.33 4.96
N LYS A 13 1.62 -16.54 5.53
CA LYS A 13 0.43 -16.99 4.76
C LYS A 13 -0.09 -15.94 3.79
N THR A 14 0.22 -14.64 4.00
CA THR A 14 -0.25 -13.57 3.15
C THR A 14 0.78 -13.16 2.09
N CYS A 15 0.35 -12.85 0.86
CA CYS A 15 1.24 -12.30 -0.17
C CYS A 15 1.88 -10.97 0.26
N LYS A 16 1.14 -10.15 1.02
CA LYS A 16 1.66 -8.89 1.59
C LYS A 16 2.76 -9.14 2.63
N GLY A 17 2.58 -10.15 3.48
CA GLY A 17 3.59 -10.53 4.48
C GLY A 17 4.87 -11.01 3.83
N ARG A 18 4.78 -11.89 2.84
CA ARG A 18 5.93 -12.38 2.06
C ARG A 18 6.67 -11.22 1.34
N ASP A 19 5.95 -10.29 0.70
CA ASP A 19 6.56 -9.10 0.09
C ASP A 19 7.33 -8.25 1.11
N LYS A 20 6.81 -8.10 2.32
CA LYS A 20 7.47 -7.35 3.41
C LYS A 20 8.74 -8.05 3.91
N ILE A 21 8.71 -9.36 4.10
CA ILE A 21 9.89 -10.13 4.49
C ILE A 21 10.97 -10.06 3.42
N CYS A 22 10.62 -10.24 2.14
CA CYS A 22 11.56 -10.07 1.04
C CYS A 22 12.13 -8.63 1.00
N SER A 23 11.33 -7.60 1.37
CA SER A 23 11.83 -6.22 1.50
C SER A 23 12.89 -6.09 2.58
N VAL A 24 12.66 -6.67 3.75
CA VAL A 24 13.61 -6.62 4.87
C VAL A 24 14.92 -7.29 4.47
N ILE A 25 14.86 -8.51 3.91
CA ILE A 25 16.05 -9.22 3.44
C ILE A 25 16.79 -8.40 2.36
N GLN A 26 16.06 -7.80 1.43
CA GLN A 26 16.66 -6.93 0.41
C GLN A 26 17.39 -5.74 1.04
N TYR A 27 16.79 -5.04 2.02
CA TYR A 27 17.43 -3.89 2.67
C TYR A 27 18.65 -4.29 3.49
N ILE A 28 18.62 -5.44 4.18
CA ILE A 28 19.78 -5.98 4.90
C ILE A 28 20.92 -6.28 3.91
N ALA A 29 20.61 -6.93 2.76
CA ALA A 29 21.58 -7.22 1.73
C ALA A 29 22.14 -5.94 1.08
N ASP A 30 21.30 -4.90 0.87
CA ASP A 30 21.72 -3.59 0.36
C ASP A 30 22.65 -2.88 1.36
N PHE A 31 22.31 -2.91 2.64
CA PHE A 31 23.14 -2.33 3.70
C PHE A 31 24.51 -3.03 3.76
N TYR A 32 24.52 -4.35 3.82
CA TYR A 32 25.76 -5.14 3.85
C TYR A 32 26.64 -4.89 2.60
N TYR A 33 26.03 -4.88 1.41
CA TYR A 33 26.74 -4.58 0.16
C TYR A 33 27.38 -3.19 0.20
N ASN A 34 26.64 -2.16 0.61
CA ASN A 34 27.15 -0.80 0.66
C ASN A 34 28.25 -0.64 1.72
N CYS A 35 28.09 -1.24 2.91
CA CYS A 35 29.14 -1.22 3.94
C CYS A 35 30.46 -1.85 3.41
N ASN A 36 30.37 -2.96 2.71
CA ASN A 36 31.56 -3.61 2.16
C ASN A 36 32.16 -2.87 0.94
N LYS A 37 31.32 -2.18 0.16
CA LYS A 37 31.77 -1.40 -1.01
C LYS A 37 32.52 -0.13 -0.62
N TYR A 38 32.11 0.53 0.46
CA TYR A 38 32.66 1.82 0.88
C TYR A 38 33.62 1.72 2.07
N SER A 39 33.89 0.52 2.60
CA SER A 39 34.91 0.36 3.63
C SER A 39 36.28 0.32 2.96
N GLU A 40 37.18 1.23 3.36
CA GLU A 40 38.60 1.20 2.96
C GLU A 40 39.28 -0.13 3.30
N ILE A 41 38.73 -0.88 4.25
CA ILE A 41 39.14 -2.23 4.63
C ILE A 41 38.84 -3.26 3.51
N ALA A 42 37.83 -3.00 2.66
CA ALA A 42 37.51 -3.90 1.55
C ALA A 42 38.61 -3.92 0.47
N GLU A 43 39.32 -2.82 0.24
CA GLU A 43 40.46 -2.75 -0.68
C GLU A 43 41.63 -3.56 -0.15
N VAL A 44 41.95 -3.44 1.14
CA VAL A 44 43.03 -4.20 1.78
C VAL A 44 42.71 -5.70 1.86
N LEU A 45 41.45 -6.08 2.07
CA LEU A 45 41.01 -7.49 2.09
C LEU A 45 40.87 -8.09 0.72
N ALA A 46 40.66 -7.30 -0.33
CA ALA A 46 40.61 -7.80 -1.73
C ALA A 46 41.97 -8.28 -2.21
N GLU A 47 43.06 -7.62 -1.82
CA GLU A 47 44.44 -8.07 -2.13
C GLU A 47 44.81 -9.42 -1.46
N PHE A 48 44.21 -9.76 -0.32
CA PHE A 48 44.46 -11.01 0.41
C PHE A 48 43.56 -12.18 0.00
N ARG A 49 42.54 -11.96 -0.85
CA ARG A 49 41.56 -12.99 -1.25
C ARG A 49 41.57 -13.27 -2.76
N GLU A 50 42.61 -13.88 -3.23
CA GLU A 50 42.51 -14.53 -4.54
C GLU A 50 41.41 -15.61 -4.53
N GLY A 51 40.40 -15.44 -5.39
CA GLY A 51 39.59 -16.53 -5.92
C GLY A 51 38.30 -16.91 -5.22
N ARG A 52 37.75 -16.16 -4.24
CA ARG A 52 36.41 -16.44 -3.68
C ARG A 52 35.43 -15.26 -3.87
N ASN A 53 34.22 -15.61 -4.35
CA ASN A 53 33.10 -14.68 -4.38
C ASN A 53 33.03 -13.91 -3.06
N THR A 54 33.30 -12.64 -3.09
CA THR A 54 33.28 -11.79 -1.90
C THR A 54 31.87 -11.75 -1.33
N GLY A 55 31.73 -11.63 0.00
CA GLY A 55 30.42 -11.49 0.64
C GLY A 55 29.54 -10.39 0.01
N ALA A 56 30.19 -9.36 -0.59
CA ALA A 56 29.53 -8.30 -1.35
C ALA A 56 28.83 -8.82 -2.62
N GLU A 57 29.44 -9.73 -3.39
CA GLU A 57 28.80 -10.32 -4.58
C GLU A 57 27.60 -11.20 -4.21
N VAL A 58 27.73 -11.98 -3.10
CA VAL A 58 26.63 -12.77 -2.57
C VAL A 58 25.48 -11.87 -2.16
N ALA A 59 25.75 -10.77 -1.44
CA ALA A 59 24.75 -9.79 -1.06
C ALA A 59 24.07 -9.14 -2.27
N HIS A 60 24.83 -8.80 -3.32
CA HIS A 60 24.29 -8.28 -4.58
C HIS A 60 23.36 -9.28 -5.27
N LYS A 61 23.72 -10.56 -5.32
CA LYS A 61 22.88 -11.64 -5.87
C LYS A 61 21.59 -11.81 -5.05
N ILE A 62 21.69 -11.84 -3.71
CA ILE A 62 20.52 -11.92 -2.81
C ILE A 62 19.58 -10.73 -3.04
N ARG A 63 20.11 -9.50 -3.09
CA ARG A 63 19.36 -8.30 -3.43
C ARG A 63 18.56 -8.45 -4.73
N GLY A 64 19.22 -8.88 -5.81
CA GLY A 64 18.60 -9.10 -7.12
C GLY A 64 17.49 -10.15 -7.07
N THR A 65 17.74 -11.29 -6.43
CA THR A 65 16.76 -12.36 -6.24
C THR A 65 15.56 -11.90 -5.44
N MET A 66 15.76 -11.23 -4.30
CA MET A 66 14.66 -10.73 -3.48
C MET A 66 13.82 -9.69 -4.21
N LYS A 67 14.47 -8.80 -4.98
CA LYS A 67 13.77 -7.83 -5.83
C LYS A 67 12.86 -8.51 -6.88
N ASN A 68 13.32 -9.56 -7.50
CA ASN A 68 12.54 -10.32 -8.49
C ASN A 68 11.42 -11.13 -7.83
N THR A 69 11.68 -11.79 -6.69
CA THR A 69 10.68 -12.53 -5.91
C THR A 69 9.53 -11.63 -5.47
N ARG A 70 9.84 -10.41 -5.01
CA ARG A 70 8.80 -9.41 -4.66
C ARG A 70 7.90 -9.05 -5.85
N LYS A 71 8.44 -9.01 -7.05
CA LYS A 71 7.64 -8.73 -8.26
C LYS A 71 6.68 -9.87 -8.56
N ILE A 72 7.10 -11.13 -8.36
CA ILE A 72 6.21 -12.30 -8.49
C ILE A 72 5.06 -12.22 -7.50
N PHE A 73 5.30 -11.87 -6.23
CA PHE A 73 4.22 -11.69 -5.25
C PHE A 73 3.27 -10.53 -5.59
N LYS A 74 3.73 -9.55 -6.37
CA LYS A 74 2.91 -8.45 -6.85
C LYS A 74 2.15 -8.76 -8.12
N PHE A 75 2.53 -9.82 -8.84
CA PHE A 75 1.94 -10.18 -10.13
C PHE A 75 0.42 -10.34 -10.05
N LEU A 76 -0.09 -10.94 -8.98
CA LEU A 76 -1.52 -11.18 -8.80
C LEU A 76 -2.28 -10.02 -8.13
N LYS A 77 -1.63 -8.90 -7.78
CA LYS A 77 -2.30 -7.76 -7.13
C LYS A 77 -3.40 -7.11 -7.96
N TRP A 78 -3.35 -7.22 -9.26
CA TRP A 78 -4.41 -6.71 -10.13
C TRP A 78 -5.73 -7.46 -9.94
N ILE A 79 -5.68 -8.77 -9.59
CA ILE A 79 -6.88 -9.56 -9.27
C ILE A 79 -7.56 -9.01 -8.01
N ASP A 80 -6.79 -8.66 -6.97
CA ASP A 80 -7.33 -8.04 -5.75
C ASP A 80 -8.06 -6.72 -6.06
N GLN A 81 -7.59 -5.96 -7.07
CA GLN A 81 -8.25 -4.73 -7.48
C GLN A 81 -9.58 -5.01 -8.19
N LEU A 82 -9.66 -6.03 -9.04
CA LEU A 82 -10.93 -6.45 -9.65
C LEU A 82 -11.94 -6.88 -8.58
N ALA A 83 -11.54 -7.71 -7.64
CA ALA A 83 -12.41 -8.11 -6.52
C ALA A 83 -12.91 -6.90 -5.72
N SER A 84 -12.04 -5.89 -5.52
CA SER A 84 -12.40 -4.63 -4.85
C SER A 84 -13.39 -3.80 -5.66
N ILE A 85 -13.26 -3.77 -7.00
CA ILE A 85 -14.20 -3.09 -7.89
C ILE A 85 -15.58 -3.74 -7.76
N ILE A 86 -15.68 -5.09 -7.90
CA ILE A 86 -16.93 -5.84 -7.77
C ILE A 86 -17.59 -5.53 -6.42
N LYS A 87 -16.84 -5.63 -5.32
CA LYS A 87 -17.34 -5.32 -3.98
C LYS A 87 -17.85 -3.88 -3.84
N ASN A 88 -17.22 -2.91 -4.51
CA ASN A 88 -17.69 -1.52 -4.50
C ASN A 88 -18.96 -1.34 -5.33
N ILE A 89 -19.14 -2.09 -6.44
CA ILE A 89 -20.35 -2.09 -7.25
C ILE A 89 -21.55 -2.58 -6.40
N GLU A 90 -21.38 -3.61 -5.60
CA GLU A 90 -22.42 -4.20 -4.75
C GLU A 90 -22.68 -3.37 -3.46
N SER A 91 -21.77 -2.45 -3.12
CA SER A 91 -21.88 -1.70 -1.85
C SER A 91 -23.05 -0.73 -1.85
N LYS A 92 -23.69 -0.55 -0.69
CA LYS A 92 -24.80 0.43 -0.43
C LYS A 92 -24.30 1.87 -0.19
N LYS A 93 -23.08 2.22 -0.62
CA LYS A 93 -22.49 3.56 -0.44
C LYS A 93 -23.17 4.58 -1.36
N PRO A 94 -23.12 5.90 -1.02
CA PRO A 94 -23.56 6.97 -1.89
C PRO A 94 -22.92 6.86 -3.28
N LEU A 95 -23.68 7.15 -4.34
CA LEU A 95 -23.25 6.96 -5.74
C LEU A 95 -21.91 7.64 -6.04
N TYR A 96 -21.74 8.88 -5.58
CA TYR A 96 -20.51 9.65 -5.77
C TYR A 96 -19.27 8.93 -5.18
N LEU A 97 -19.37 8.47 -3.92
CA LEU A 97 -18.28 7.74 -3.27
C LEU A 97 -18.01 6.39 -3.93
N LYS A 98 -19.06 5.74 -4.43
CA LYS A 98 -18.98 4.48 -5.17
C LYS A 98 -18.17 4.66 -6.45
N ILE A 99 -18.47 5.69 -7.24
CA ILE A 99 -17.76 6.01 -8.48
C ILE A 99 -16.28 6.32 -8.19
N ILE A 100 -15.99 7.17 -7.21
CA ILE A 100 -14.60 7.52 -6.85
C ILE A 100 -13.80 6.28 -6.45
N ASN A 101 -14.37 5.39 -5.62
CA ASN A 101 -13.69 4.17 -5.19
C ASN A 101 -13.46 3.21 -6.38
N ILE A 102 -14.41 3.10 -7.31
CA ILE A 102 -14.24 2.28 -8.52
C ILE A 102 -13.12 2.85 -9.38
N LEU A 103 -13.07 4.16 -9.60
CA LEU A 103 -12.01 4.83 -10.36
C LEU A 103 -10.63 4.66 -9.69
N GLU A 104 -10.55 4.78 -8.35
CA GLU A 104 -9.32 4.51 -7.60
C GLU A 104 -8.80 3.09 -7.87
N HIS A 105 -9.68 2.08 -7.74
CA HIS A 105 -9.30 0.69 -7.97
C HIS A 105 -8.97 0.39 -9.43
N LEU A 106 -9.66 1.03 -10.38
CA LEU A 106 -9.38 0.90 -11.80
C LEU A 106 -8.00 1.46 -12.16
N MET A 107 -7.64 2.64 -11.64
CA MET A 107 -6.30 3.21 -11.79
C MET A 107 -5.22 2.32 -11.16
N ALA A 108 -5.51 1.74 -9.98
CA ALA A 108 -4.61 0.80 -9.32
C ALA A 108 -4.44 -0.51 -10.12
N PHE A 109 -5.52 -1.01 -10.72
CA PHE A 109 -5.49 -2.18 -11.59
C PHE A 109 -4.55 -1.97 -12.77
N PHE A 110 -4.75 -0.92 -13.56
CA PHE A 110 -3.90 -0.63 -14.71
C PHE A 110 -2.46 -0.33 -14.31
N SER A 111 -2.23 0.40 -13.21
CA SER A 111 -0.89 0.66 -12.70
C SER A 111 -0.14 -0.64 -12.36
N ASN A 112 -0.80 -1.59 -11.69
CA ASN A 112 -0.23 -2.90 -11.38
C ASN A 112 -0.02 -3.74 -12.65
N PHE A 113 -0.92 -3.66 -13.62
CA PHE A 113 -0.80 -4.34 -14.90
C PHE A 113 0.45 -3.87 -15.68
N PHE A 114 0.65 -2.55 -15.78
CA PHE A 114 1.88 -2.02 -16.40
C PHE A 114 3.15 -2.37 -15.63
N ASP A 115 3.09 -2.45 -14.29
CA ASP A 115 4.23 -2.91 -13.48
C ASP A 115 4.63 -4.35 -13.83
N ASN A 116 3.65 -5.20 -14.09
CA ASN A 116 3.89 -6.59 -14.53
C ASN A 116 4.48 -6.66 -15.94
N ILE A 117 4.00 -5.84 -16.88
CA ILE A 117 4.58 -5.75 -18.23
C ILE A 117 6.04 -5.28 -18.15
N ILE A 118 6.31 -4.22 -17.40
CA ILE A 118 7.67 -3.70 -17.19
C ILE A 118 8.57 -4.78 -16.59
N TRP A 119 8.05 -5.58 -15.66
CA TRP A 119 8.81 -6.69 -15.11
C TRP A 119 9.08 -7.78 -16.14
N ALA A 120 8.09 -8.18 -16.91
CA ALA A 120 8.24 -9.22 -17.93
C ALA A 120 9.23 -8.83 -19.03
N ILE A 121 9.28 -7.52 -19.39
CA ILE A 121 10.30 -6.98 -20.32
C ILE A 121 11.70 -7.03 -19.67
N ASN A 122 11.83 -6.61 -18.41
CA ASN A 122 13.12 -6.56 -17.72
C ASN A 122 13.70 -7.96 -17.38
N THR A 123 12.87 -9.01 -17.42
CA THR A 123 13.28 -10.41 -17.20
C THR A 123 13.38 -11.21 -18.48
N ASP A 124 13.32 -10.52 -19.64
CA ASP A 124 13.42 -11.10 -20.99
C ASP A 124 12.35 -12.18 -21.30
N ILE A 125 11.27 -12.25 -20.48
CA ILE A 125 10.11 -13.12 -20.73
C ILE A 125 9.36 -12.64 -21.99
N ILE A 126 9.25 -11.32 -22.17
CA ILE A 126 8.69 -10.70 -23.35
C ILE A 126 9.83 -10.12 -24.17
N SER A 127 9.88 -10.50 -25.45
CA SER A 127 11.02 -10.23 -26.35
C SER A 127 11.43 -8.75 -26.39
N ILE A 128 12.70 -8.52 -26.73
CA ILE A 128 13.43 -7.25 -26.89
C ILE A 128 12.65 -6.19 -27.72
N TRP A 129 11.69 -6.62 -28.54
CA TRP A 129 10.86 -5.69 -29.35
C TRP A 129 10.07 -4.68 -28.50
N TYR A 130 9.72 -5.04 -27.27
CA TYR A 130 9.03 -4.14 -26.33
C TYR A 130 9.99 -3.26 -25.49
N SER A 131 11.28 -3.48 -25.55
CA SER A 131 12.27 -2.71 -24.78
C SER A 131 12.29 -1.24 -25.18
N SER A 132 12.07 -0.91 -26.48
CA SER A 132 11.94 0.46 -26.99
C SER A 132 10.72 1.20 -26.38
N LYS A 133 9.66 0.48 -26.04
CA LYS A 133 8.43 1.03 -25.44
C LYS A 133 8.47 1.08 -23.92
N LEU A 134 9.54 0.60 -23.28
CA LEU A 134 9.67 0.53 -21.82
C LEU A 134 9.51 1.90 -21.15
N LYS A 135 10.05 2.97 -21.76
CA LYS A 135 9.89 4.35 -21.24
C LYS A 135 8.42 4.77 -21.22
N ILE A 136 7.66 4.43 -22.26
CA ILE A 136 6.24 4.73 -22.37
C ILE A 136 5.45 3.99 -21.29
N PHE A 137 5.70 2.69 -21.10
CA PHE A 137 5.03 1.90 -20.05
C PHE A 137 5.33 2.44 -18.65
N LYS A 138 6.57 2.84 -18.37
CA LYS A 138 6.94 3.48 -17.11
C LYS A 138 6.18 4.80 -16.92
N ALA A 139 6.11 5.65 -17.94
CA ALA A 139 5.37 6.92 -17.87
C ALA A 139 3.87 6.69 -17.60
N GLN A 140 3.24 5.73 -18.31
CA GLN A 140 1.83 5.41 -18.10
C GLN A 140 1.57 4.87 -16.70
N LYS A 141 2.43 3.97 -16.17
CA LYS A 141 2.35 3.49 -14.79
C LYS A 141 2.36 4.66 -13.79
N TYR A 142 3.26 5.64 -13.95
CA TYR A 142 3.34 6.79 -13.04
C TYR A 142 2.09 7.67 -13.12
N ARG A 143 1.58 7.94 -14.33
CA ARG A 143 0.33 8.71 -14.52
C ARG A 143 -0.86 8.03 -13.83
N LEU A 144 -1.00 6.72 -14.00
CA LEU A 144 -2.07 5.94 -13.35
C LEU A 144 -1.91 5.88 -11.82
N SER A 145 -0.67 5.78 -11.34
CA SER A 145 -0.38 5.83 -9.91
C SER A 145 -0.74 7.19 -9.30
N LEU A 146 -0.49 8.28 -10.02
CA LEU A 146 -0.90 9.63 -9.62
C LEU A 146 -2.43 9.75 -9.61
N GLY A 147 -3.10 9.28 -10.65
CA GLY A 147 -4.57 9.24 -10.73
C GLY A 147 -5.19 8.50 -9.56
N LYS A 148 -4.63 7.34 -9.19
CA LYS A 148 -5.05 6.59 -8.00
C LYS A 148 -4.96 7.43 -6.72
N ILE A 149 -3.85 8.16 -6.52
CA ILE A 149 -3.66 9.00 -5.34
C ILE A 149 -4.70 10.12 -5.30
N ILE A 150 -4.95 10.78 -6.43
CA ILE A 150 -5.95 11.85 -6.56
C ILE A 150 -7.34 11.32 -6.18
N PHE A 151 -7.80 10.20 -6.75
CA PHE A 151 -9.10 9.63 -6.41
C PHE A 151 -9.19 9.20 -4.95
N LYS A 152 -8.12 8.65 -4.38
CA LYS A 152 -8.06 8.32 -2.96
C LYS A 152 -8.22 9.58 -2.08
N MET A 153 -7.54 10.68 -2.43
CA MET A 153 -7.66 11.95 -1.71
C MET A 153 -9.09 12.51 -1.80
N LEU A 154 -9.71 12.48 -3.00
CA LEU A 154 -11.09 12.92 -3.20
C LEU A 154 -12.07 12.08 -2.36
N GLY A 155 -11.90 10.76 -2.35
CA GLY A 155 -12.72 9.86 -1.53
C GLY A 155 -12.59 10.11 -0.03
N ASN A 156 -11.36 10.37 0.44
CA ASN A 156 -11.11 10.68 1.85
C ASN A 156 -11.68 12.06 2.22
N ASN A 157 -11.52 13.07 1.36
CA ASN A 157 -12.08 14.39 1.58
C ASN A 157 -13.62 14.34 1.67
N TYR A 158 -14.28 13.63 0.77
CA TYR A 158 -15.72 13.43 0.82
C TYR A 158 -16.18 12.77 2.14
N LYS A 159 -15.50 11.72 2.58
CA LYS A 159 -15.80 11.07 3.87
C LYS A 159 -15.62 12.03 5.03
N HIS A 160 -14.56 12.83 5.03
CA HIS A 160 -14.30 13.83 6.06
C HIS A 160 -15.41 14.89 6.11
N GLN A 161 -15.80 15.43 4.96
CA GLN A 161 -16.89 16.41 4.87
C GLN A 161 -18.24 15.82 5.34
N SER A 162 -18.54 14.57 4.98
CA SER A 162 -19.74 13.88 5.43
C SER A 162 -19.77 13.69 6.94
N ARG A 163 -18.63 13.38 7.57
CA ARG A 163 -18.51 13.26 9.04
C ARG A 163 -18.71 14.61 9.73
N ILE A 164 -18.12 15.69 9.20
CA ILE A 164 -18.31 17.04 9.74
C ILE A 164 -19.79 17.43 9.68
N LYS A 165 -20.47 17.13 8.56
CA LYS A 165 -21.90 17.41 8.41
C LYS A 165 -22.72 16.66 9.47
N CYS A 166 -22.52 15.36 9.62
CA CYS A 166 -23.19 14.55 10.64
C CYS A 166 -22.92 15.07 12.06
N MET A 167 -21.68 15.45 12.37
CA MET A 167 -21.32 16.03 13.66
C MET A 167 -22.03 17.35 13.94
N LYS A 168 -22.21 18.21 12.92
CA LYS A 168 -22.98 19.46 13.05
C LYS A 168 -24.46 19.21 13.30
N GLU A 169 -25.02 18.21 12.62
CA GLU A 169 -26.43 17.80 12.81
C GLU A 169 -26.67 17.35 14.26
N ILE A 170 -25.81 16.44 14.77
CA ILE A 170 -25.85 15.95 16.16
C ILE A 170 -25.73 17.14 17.16
N LEU A 171 -24.79 18.05 16.90
CA LEU A 171 -24.60 19.22 17.77
C LEU A 171 -25.80 20.14 17.80
N ASN A 172 -26.48 20.33 16.68
CA ASN A 172 -27.72 21.13 16.60
C ASN A 172 -28.86 20.44 17.37
N GLU A 173 -29.01 19.11 17.24
CA GLU A 173 -29.99 18.36 18.03
C GLU A 173 -29.71 18.49 19.53
N LEU A 174 -28.46 18.39 19.97
CA LEU A 174 -28.08 18.57 21.37
C LEU A 174 -28.39 19.99 21.88
N LYS A 175 -28.24 21.03 21.06
CA LYS A 175 -28.62 22.41 21.41
C LYS A 175 -30.13 22.56 21.57
N GLN A 176 -30.92 21.98 20.66
CA GLN A 176 -32.40 22.00 20.77
C GLN A 176 -32.88 21.31 22.03
N PHE A 177 -32.33 20.13 22.39
CA PHE A 177 -32.64 19.45 23.64
C PHE A 177 -32.34 20.30 24.88
N LYS A 178 -31.24 21.06 24.85
CA LYS A 178 -30.88 21.96 25.95
C LYS A 178 -31.86 23.13 26.08
N GLU A 179 -32.32 23.67 24.97
CA GLU A 179 -33.28 24.78 24.94
C GLU A 179 -34.68 24.34 25.36
N GLU A 180 -35.10 23.15 24.96
CA GLU A 180 -36.43 22.61 25.28
C GLU A 180 -36.54 22.04 26.70
N GLN A 181 -35.48 22.06 27.52
CA GLN A 181 -35.40 21.47 28.87
C GLN A 181 -35.93 20.04 28.98
N ILE A 182 -36.01 19.34 27.84
CA ILE A 182 -36.46 17.95 27.77
C ILE A 182 -35.27 17.06 28.10
N CYS A 183 -35.02 16.84 29.38
CA CYS A 183 -34.01 15.88 29.88
C CYS A 183 -34.57 14.46 29.81
N SER A 184 -34.60 13.83 28.63
CA SER A 184 -34.53 12.38 28.56
C SER A 184 -33.06 11.99 28.55
N SER A 185 -32.52 11.57 29.68
CA SER A 185 -31.10 11.32 29.90
C SER A 185 -30.49 10.35 28.88
N ASP A 186 -31.25 9.36 28.43
CA ASP A 186 -30.78 8.29 27.55
C ASP A 186 -30.50 8.77 26.13
N ARG A 187 -31.40 9.58 25.55
CA ARG A 187 -31.17 10.08 24.16
C ARG A 187 -30.06 11.10 24.10
N THR A 188 -29.88 11.93 25.12
CA THR A 188 -28.76 12.87 25.21
C THR A 188 -27.44 12.14 25.35
N TYR A 189 -27.39 11.05 26.12
CA TYR A 189 -26.20 10.20 26.26
C TYR A 189 -25.79 9.56 24.92
N GLU A 190 -26.73 8.97 24.19
CA GLU A 190 -26.44 8.36 22.88
C GLU A 190 -25.93 9.39 21.84
N LEU A 191 -26.53 10.57 21.77
CA LEU A 191 -26.09 11.68 20.93
C LEU A 191 -24.67 12.15 21.30
N CYS A 192 -24.33 12.26 22.58
CA CYS A 192 -22.98 12.61 23.02
C CYS A 192 -21.96 11.52 22.63
N LYS A 193 -22.32 10.26 22.75
CA LYS A 193 -21.49 9.13 22.38
C LYS A 193 -21.21 9.13 20.87
N ASP A 194 -22.21 9.35 20.05
CA ASP A 194 -22.05 9.43 18.59
C ASP A 194 -21.20 10.65 18.17
N TYR A 195 -21.39 11.80 18.83
CA TYR A 195 -20.55 12.97 18.62
C TYR A 195 -19.08 12.69 18.91
N LEU A 196 -18.77 12.07 20.06
CA LEU A 196 -17.41 11.72 20.43
C LEU A 196 -16.78 10.74 19.46
N LYS A 197 -17.52 9.73 19.02
CA LYS A 197 -17.07 8.77 18.02
C LYS A 197 -16.68 9.47 16.71
N HIS A 198 -17.50 10.34 16.16
CA HIS A 198 -17.20 11.08 14.94
C HIS A 198 -16.04 12.06 15.12
N ARG A 199 -15.90 12.66 16.30
CA ARG A 199 -14.76 13.54 16.62
C ARG A 199 -13.42 12.78 16.64
N GLU A 200 -13.37 11.59 17.20
CA GLU A 200 -12.18 10.74 17.21
C GLU A 200 -11.79 10.32 15.79
N GLU A 201 -12.76 9.91 14.98
CA GLU A 201 -12.53 9.52 13.58
C GLU A 201 -12.04 10.68 12.69
N ILE A 202 -12.23 11.93 13.06
CA ILE A 202 -11.73 13.12 12.35
C ILE A 202 -10.27 13.44 12.75
N ARG A 203 -9.86 13.10 13.97
CA ARG A 203 -8.51 13.37 14.48
C ARG A 203 -7.42 12.45 13.92
N ILE A 204 -7.78 11.32 13.32
CA ILE A 204 -6.90 10.35 12.65
C ILE A 204 -6.69 10.74 11.18
#